data_e6cb86c718f4d987047019fbba450831
#
_entry.id   e6cb86c718f4d987047019fbba450831
#
_cell.length_a   1.000
_cell.length_b   1.000
_cell.length_c   1.000
_cell.angle_alpha   90.00
_cell.angle_beta   90.00
_cell.angle_gamma   90.00
#
_symmetry.space_group_name_H-M   'P 1'
#
loop_
_entity.id
_entity.type
_entity.pdbx_description
1 polymer ?
#
loop_
_entity_poly.entity_id
_entity_poly.type
_entity_poly.pdbx_seq_one_letter_code
_entity_poly.pdbx_strand_id
1 'polypeptide(L)'
;DGANRVTTLHYTDGRCDRIQTPWQNENSCVRFNYYNEETLYITHEDGRMSKYKYALANGYHLLMSASAIEKHVDQQPDKKLADVTYEYSNTNAIDGLPHCITHATVTGTKNGTTLTAANVSYTYGNHMALVKDEISGKTLRYHFNDDGNQVSVDDELGYAMYTRYDRTDDNANAPINHATERSRMQRVVRNLLLDPMCEENSSVWEKSSTGTITRDQSTRQFGLVSYRLTIWSSDCVYVRQAVTLTPGKSYTLSGYVRSGGPRGVMRIAYTVAGQEITLDSEPGKMWEKTDNMPYERVSVSFTLPENAEPKVYCMAYCDMQDGFAGGNCWFDAMQLEEGLTLNHFNMVQNSDFSATGTDGKPKAWTVGKNDASYVEVRPLDAPKDEFHAPDCLKHDNTQKIRLAGRYDRTVTYYQQFRHYGKIGDRFTVGGWCSSFAKKNDPDNSVYCRITVLFTAGNPDNANCYWATGGSAVFNAEEGNWQFSSAGIVAPNNCTYIRVVLQMNRQMNFADFTGIFLKG
;
A
#
# COMPACT_ATOMS: atom_id res chain seq x y z
N ASP A 1 -25.47 19.73 -27.88
CA ASP A 1 -24.05 19.40 -28.02
C ASP A 1 -23.51 19.96 -29.36
N GLY A 2 -22.25 19.73 -29.67
CA GLY A 2 -21.60 20.21 -30.89
C GLY A 2 -22.18 19.67 -32.21
N ALA A 3 -23.15 18.76 -32.15
CA ALA A 3 -23.89 18.25 -33.29
C ALA A 3 -25.34 18.84 -33.37
N ASN A 4 -25.62 19.93 -32.66
CA ASN A 4 -26.93 20.57 -32.53
C ASN A 4 -28.03 19.62 -32.00
N ARG A 5 -27.66 18.64 -31.20
CA ARG A 5 -28.61 17.75 -30.54
C ARG A 5 -29.11 18.40 -29.26
N VAL A 6 -30.43 18.49 -29.11
CA VAL A 6 -31.08 19.17 -27.97
C VAL A 6 -31.74 18.13 -27.07
N THR A 7 -31.40 18.14 -25.80
CA THR A 7 -32.17 17.45 -24.76
C THR A 7 -33.13 18.42 -24.14
N THR A 8 -34.41 18.09 -24.13
CA THR A 8 -35.48 18.95 -23.63
C THR A 8 -35.90 18.50 -22.24
N LEU A 9 -35.96 19.45 -21.31
CA LEU A 9 -36.56 19.26 -20.00
C LEU A 9 -37.92 19.92 -19.96
N HIS A 10 -38.95 19.17 -19.59
CA HIS A 10 -40.31 19.67 -19.43
C HIS A 10 -40.60 19.83 -17.94
N TYR A 11 -41.35 20.89 -17.62
CA TYR A 11 -41.69 21.23 -16.24
C TYR A 11 -43.19 21.40 -16.12
N THR A 12 -43.78 20.87 -15.05
CA THR A 12 -45.13 21.08 -14.60
C THR A 12 -45.09 21.55 -13.16
N ASP A 13 -45.76 22.66 -12.85
CA ASP A 13 -45.80 23.26 -11.50
C ASP A 13 -44.43 23.46 -10.85
N GLY A 14 -43.43 23.86 -11.65
CA GLY A 14 -42.07 24.12 -11.19
C GLY A 14 -41.19 22.88 -10.97
N ARG A 15 -41.71 21.67 -11.24
CA ARG A 15 -40.98 20.40 -11.13
C ARG A 15 -40.73 19.79 -12.51
N CYS A 16 -39.54 19.24 -12.74
CA CYS A 16 -39.25 18.51 -13.98
C CYS A 16 -40.09 17.24 -14.02
N ASP A 17 -40.98 17.13 -15.01
CA ASP A 17 -41.84 15.95 -15.20
C ASP A 17 -41.32 14.99 -16.27
N ARG A 18 -40.42 15.48 -17.17
CA ARG A 18 -39.94 14.69 -18.29
C ARG A 18 -38.58 15.18 -18.81
N ILE A 19 -37.73 14.24 -19.16
CA ILE A 19 -36.48 14.50 -19.91
C ILE A 19 -36.54 13.72 -21.22
N GLN A 20 -36.42 14.44 -22.35
CA GLN A 20 -36.51 13.89 -23.70
C GLN A 20 -35.27 14.21 -24.51
N THR A 21 -34.61 13.18 -25.03
CA THR A 21 -33.47 13.31 -25.95
C THR A 21 -33.95 13.45 -27.41
N PRO A 22 -33.10 13.91 -28.36
CA PRO A 22 -33.52 14.19 -29.74
C PRO A 22 -34.14 13.02 -30.52
N TRP A 23 -33.82 11.78 -30.12
CA TRP A 23 -34.32 10.55 -30.75
C TRP A 23 -35.45 9.87 -29.98
N GLN A 24 -35.94 10.48 -28.91
CA GLN A 24 -37.05 9.98 -28.13
C GLN A 24 -38.34 10.71 -28.48
N ASN A 25 -39.44 10.02 -28.35
CA ASN A 25 -40.78 10.61 -28.40
C ASN A 25 -41.39 10.70 -27.00
N GLU A 26 -42.56 11.22 -26.85
CA GLU A 26 -43.23 11.36 -25.56
C GLU A 26 -43.43 10.04 -24.81
N ASN A 27 -43.49 8.91 -25.51
CA ASN A 27 -43.73 7.60 -24.92
C ASN A 27 -42.44 6.87 -24.52
N SER A 28 -41.29 7.30 -25.02
CA SER A 28 -39.97 6.67 -24.78
C SER A 28 -38.98 7.53 -24.00
N CYS A 29 -39.45 8.61 -23.38
CA CYS A 29 -38.62 9.51 -22.57
C CYS A 29 -38.63 9.12 -21.10
N VAL A 30 -37.65 9.65 -20.31
CA VAL A 30 -37.65 9.51 -18.85
C VAL A 30 -38.74 10.40 -18.26
N ARG A 31 -39.61 9.84 -17.43
CA ARG A 31 -40.72 10.56 -16.76
C ARG A 31 -40.59 10.50 -15.27
N PHE A 32 -40.90 11.62 -14.60
CA PHE A 32 -40.91 11.78 -13.15
C PHE A 32 -42.35 11.95 -12.67
N ASN A 33 -42.79 11.07 -11.79
CA ASN A 33 -44.09 11.19 -11.12
C ASN A 33 -43.85 11.42 -9.62
N TYR A 34 -44.10 12.65 -9.19
CA TYR A 34 -44.04 13.05 -7.76
C TYR A 34 -45.39 12.65 -7.11
N TYR A 35 -45.46 11.39 -6.64
CA TYR A 35 -46.67 10.83 -6.08
C TYR A 35 -47.10 11.58 -4.81
N ASN A 36 -46.16 11.95 -3.96
CA ASN A 36 -46.34 12.84 -2.81
C ASN A 36 -44.96 13.48 -2.46
N GLU A 37 -44.88 14.22 -1.34
CA GLU A 37 -43.65 14.88 -0.91
C GLU A 37 -42.50 13.90 -0.54
N GLU A 38 -42.85 12.66 -0.20
CA GLU A 38 -41.91 11.63 0.24
C GLU A 38 -41.65 10.56 -0.83
N THR A 39 -42.34 10.57 -1.96
CA THR A 39 -42.25 9.48 -2.95
C THR A 39 -42.20 9.99 -4.38
N LEU A 40 -41.15 9.58 -5.09
CA LEU A 40 -40.93 9.82 -6.49
C LEU A 40 -40.88 8.51 -7.27
N TYR A 41 -41.62 8.38 -8.33
CA TYR A 41 -41.46 7.32 -9.32
C TYR A 41 -40.80 7.86 -10.57
N ILE A 42 -39.83 7.12 -11.09
CA ILE A 42 -39.18 7.42 -12.37
C ILE A 42 -39.49 6.27 -13.34
N THR A 43 -40.10 6.57 -14.45
CA THR A 43 -40.24 5.63 -15.58
C THR A 43 -39.12 5.89 -16.56
N HIS A 44 -38.29 4.89 -16.79
CA HIS A 44 -37.17 4.96 -17.74
C HIS A 44 -37.67 4.75 -19.18
N GLU A 45 -36.86 5.13 -20.15
CA GLU A 45 -37.15 5.04 -21.57
C GLU A 45 -37.49 3.61 -22.06
N ASP A 46 -36.98 2.58 -21.40
CA ASP A 46 -37.23 1.17 -21.68
C ASP A 46 -38.45 0.61 -20.90
N GLY A 47 -39.20 1.47 -20.22
CA GLY A 47 -40.36 1.09 -19.43
C GLY A 47 -40.08 0.56 -18.04
N ARG A 48 -38.82 0.38 -17.65
CA ARG A 48 -38.47 0.05 -16.27
C ARG A 48 -38.86 1.19 -15.34
N MET A 49 -39.17 0.86 -14.10
CA MET A 49 -39.55 1.86 -13.11
C MET A 49 -38.65 1.81 -11.89
N SER A 50 -38.34 2.99 -11.36
CA SER A 50 -37.67 3.17 -10.08
C SER A 50 -38.56 3.96 -9.14
N LYS A 51 -38.53 3.58 -7.85
CA LYS A 51 -39.23 4.29 -6.78
C LYS A 51 -38.18 4.80 -5.78
N TYR A 52 -38.28 6.05 -5.45
CA TYR A 52 -37.46 6.70 -4.43
C TYR A 52 -38.34 7.15 -3.27
N LYS A 53 -37.93 6.82 -2.06
CA LYS A 53 -38.56 7.28 -0.83
C LYS A 53 -37.63 8.21 -0.08
N TYR A 54 -38.21 9.30 0.40
CA TYR A 54 -37.54 10.33 1.18
C TYR A 54 -38.17 10.47 2.54
N ALA A 55 -37.40 10.96 3.51
CA ALA A 55 -37.90 11.49 4.77
C ALA A 55 -37.41 12.91 4.95
N LEU A 56 -38.23 13.78 5.50
CA LEU A 56 -37.82 15.13 5.88
C LEU A 56 -37.27 15.12 7.29
N ALA A 57 -36.01 15.50 7.45
CA ALA A 57 -35.37 15.61 8.74
C ALA A 57 -34.55 16.90 8.81
N ASN A 58 -34.83 17.75 9.80
CA ASN A 58 -34.13 19.03 10.03
C ASN A 58 -34.01 19.94 8.79
N GLY A 59 -35.04 19.96 7.92
CA GLY A 59 -35.05 20.75 6.68
C GLY A 59 -34.36 20.09 5.49
N TYR A 60 -33.85 18.86 5.62
CA TYR A 60 -33.23 18.09 4.54
C TYR A 60 -34.12 16.92 4.12
N HIS A 61 -34.18 16.67 2.80
CA HIS A 61 -34.80 15.44 2.27
C HIS A 61 -33.76 14.33 2.22
N LEU A 62 -33.89 13.36 3.10
CA LEU A 62 -33.01 12.19 3.17
C LEU A 62 -33.57 11.06 2.30
N LEU A 63 -32.76 10.48 1.43
CA LEU A 63 -33.14 9.33 0.62
C LEU A 63 -33.15 8.07 1.49
N MET A 64 -34.34 7.56 1.81
CA MET A 64 -34.53 6.37 2.67
C MET A 64 -34.44 5.07 1.88
N SER A 65 -34.94 5.05 0.64
CA SER A 65 -34.77 3.89 -0.23
C SER A 65 -34.83 4.24 -1.72
N ALA A 66 -34.18 3.40 -2.51
CA ALA A 66 -34.28 3.37 -3.96
C ALA A 66 -34.61 1.95 -4.41
N SER A 67 -35.75 1.77 -5.08
CA SER A 67 -36.24 0.46 -5.49
C SER A 67 -36.40 0.37 -7.00
N ALA A 68 -35.96 -0.73 -7.60
CA ALA A 68 -36.42 -1.14 -8.93
C ALA A 68 -37.75 -1.90 -8.73
N ILE A 69 -38.78 -1.48 -9.44
CA ILE A 69 -40.13 -2.06 -9.39
C ILE A 69 -40.57 -2.53 -10.77
N GLU A 70 -41.45 -3.54 -10.80
CA GLU A 70 -41.96 -4.06 -12.07
C GLU A 70 -42.85 -3.01 -12.76
N LYS A 71 -43.84 -2.53 -12.03
CA LYS A 71 -44.75 -1.44 -12.47
C LYS A 71 -45.54 -0.93 -11.27
N HIS A 72 -45.70 0.38 -11.16
CA HIS A 72 -46.61 0.95 -10.18
C HIS A 72 -48.07 0.81 -10.68
N VAL A 73 -48.94 0.29 -9.82
CA VAL A 73 -50.37 0.20 -10.02
C VAL A 73 -51.05 0.79 -8.78
N ASP A 74 -51.89 1.81 -8.99
CA ASP A 74 -52.62 2.46 -7.90
C ASP A 74 -53.35 1.42 -7.02
N GLN A 75 -53.27 1.64 -5.73
CA GLN A 75 -53.90 0.82 -4.70
C GLN A 75 -53.34 -0.63 -4.57
N GLN A 76 -52.32 -0.99 -5.32
CA GLN A 76 -51.61 -2.27 -5.17
C GLN A 76 -50.22 -2.04 -4.60
N PRO A 77 -49.72 -2.98 -3.79
CA PRO A 77 -48.33 -2.93 -3.35
C PRO A 77 -47.34 -3.04 -4.53
N ASP A 78 -46.33 -2.18 -4.55
CA ASP A 78 -45.27 -2.26 -5.56
C ASP A 78 -44.56 -3.62 -5.50
N LYS A 79 -44.46 -4.27 -6.67
CA LYS A 79 -43.65 -5.49 -6.77
C LYS A 79 -42.21 -5.09 -7.00
N LYS A 80 -41.43 -5.16 -5.91
CA LYS A 80 -39.99 -4.84 -5.92
C LYS A 80 -39.19 -5.94 -6.56
N LEU A 81 -38.29 -5.57 -7.48
CA LEU A 81 -37.29 -6.43 -8.09
C LEU A 81 -35.96 -6.34 -7.33
N ALA A 82 -35.58 -5.14 -6.94
CA ALA A 82 -34.45 -4.85 -6.08
C ALA A 82 -34.76 -3.60 -5.23
N ASP A 83 -34.12 -3.50 -4.09
CA ASP A 83 -34.28 -2.40 -3.15
C ASP A 83 -32.93 -2.05 -2.51
N VAL A 84 -32.65 -0.77 -2.39
CA VAL A 84 -31.55 -0.25 -1.58
C VAL A 84 -32.21 0.57 -0.47
N THR A 85 -31.91 0.25 0.78
CA THR A 85 -32.37 1.00 1.96
C THR A 85 -31.20 1.65 2.66
N TYR A 86 -31.42 2.85 3.19
CA TYR A 86 -30.43 3.64 3.91
C TYR A 86 -30.91 3.95 5.32
N GLU A 87 -29.99 3.81 6.29
CA GLU A 87 -30.17 4.29 7.65
C GLU A 87 -29.24 5.45 7.92
N TYR A 88 -29.68 6.40 8.74
CA TYR A 88 -28.95 7.62 9.04
C TYR A 88 -28.73 7.77 10.53
N SER A 89 -27.61 8.38 10.92
CA SER A 89 -27.37 8.72 12.32
C SER A 89 -28.33 9.83 12.77
N ASN A 90 -28.91 9.66 13.95
CA ASN A 90 -29.72 10.72 14.60
C ASN A 90 -28.86 11.68 15.42
N THR A 91 -27.55 11.40 15.57
CA THR A 91 -26.61 12.21 16.33
C THR A 91 -25.55 12.76 15.37
N ASN A 92 -25.08 13.95 15.63
CA ASN A 92 -23.93 14.56 14.94
C ASN A 92 -22.70 13.67 15.20
N ALA A 93 -22.43 12.71 14.33
CA ALA A 93 -21.30 11.80 14.48
C ALA A 93 -19.96 12.52 14.18
N ILE A 94 -20.02 13.68 13.52
CA ILE A 94 -18.90 14.57 13.22
C ILE A 94 -19.41 16.00 13.40
N ASP A 95 -18.63 16.86 14.03
CA ASP A 95 -18.94 18.26 14.18
C ASP A 95 -19.39 18.89 12.84
N GLY A 96 -20.67 19.23 12.77
CA GLY A 96 -21.26 19.96 11.63
C GLY A 96 -21.87 19.13 10.48
N LEU A 97 -21.83 17.80 10.49
CA LEU A 97 -22.49 16.95 9.48
C LEU A 97 -23.72 16.25 10.05
N PRO A 98 -24.94 16.81 9.88
CA PRO A 98 -26.16 16.13 10.24
C PRO A 98 -26.46 15.02 9.22
N HIS A 99 -26.91 13.87 9.72
CA HIS A 99 -27.49 12.79 8.91
C HIS A 99 -26.52 12.06 7.97
N CYS A 100 -25.40 11.56 8.51
CA CYS A 100 -24.56 10.62 7.76
C CYS A 100 -25.24 9.25 7.64
N ILE A 101 -25.10 8.60 6.47
CA ILE A 101 -25.54 7.22 6.27
C ILE A 101 -24.74 6.31 7.19
N THR A 102 -25.41 5.55 8.07
CA THR A 102 -24.76 4.57 8.95
C THR A 102 -24.86 3.16 8.42
N HIS A 103 -25.88 2.91 7.58
CA HIS A 103 -26.09 1.59 7.00
C HIS A 103 -26.74 1.66 5.64
N ALA A 104 -26.35 0.77 4.73
CA ALA A 104 -26.96 0.58 3.42
C ALA A 104 -27.15 -0.91 3.14
N THR A 105 -28.38 -1.32 2.85
CA THR A 105 -28.71 -2.70 2.50
C THR A 105 -29.25 -2.80 1.10
N VAL A 106 -28.71 -3.70 0.29
CA VAL A 106 -29.20 -4.02 -1.05
C VAL A 106 -29.86 -5.38 -1.02
N THR A 107 -31.12 -5.42 -1.39
CA THR A 107 -31.89 -6.68 -1.51
C THR A 107 -32.38 -6.88 -2.93
N GLY A 108 -32.51 -8.12 -3.35
CA GLY A 108 -33.10 -8.51 -4.63
C GLY A 108 -34.09 -9.64 -4.45
N THR A 109 -35.06 -9.76 -5.36
CA THR A 109 -36.05 -10.83 -5.34
C THR A 109 -35.76 -11.83 -6.46
N LYS A 110 -35.54 -13.10 -6.08
CA LYS A 110 -35.35 -14.22 -7.03
C LYS A 110 -36.35 -15.34 -6.69
N ASN A 111 -37.18 -15.69 -7.65
CA ASN A 111 -38.22 -16.72 -7.47
C ASN A 111 -39.13 -16.49 -6.24
N GLY A 112 -39.50 -15.26 -5.97
CA GLY A 112 -40.32 -14.88 -4.82
C GLY A 112 -39.60 -14.82 -3.48
N THR A 113 -38.32 -15.14 -3.44
CA THR A 113 -37.48 -15.05 -2.22
C THR A 113 -36.63 -13.80 -2.27
N THR A 114 -36.65 -13.01 -1.18
CA THR A 114 -35.77 -11.85 -1.01
C THR A 114 -34.40 -12.32 -0.55
N LEU A 115 -33.35 -11.90 -1.25
CA LEU A 115 -31.96 -12.18 -0.95
C LEU A 115 -31.23 -10.85 -0.67
N THR A 116 -30.39 -10.82 0.35
CA THR A 116 -29.52 -9.69 0.62
C THR A 116 -28.27 -9.81 -0.27
N ALA A 117 -28.10 -8.87 -1.19
CA ALA A 117 -26.96 -8.84 -2.12
C ALA A 117 -25.77 -8.05 -1.57
N ALA A 118 -26.03 -7.02 -0.76
CA ALA A 118 -25.01 -6.26 -0.04
C ALA A 118 -25.60 -5.73 1.27
N ASN A 119 -24.75 -5.65 2.29
CA ASN A 119 -25.09 -5.10 3.59
C ASN A 119 -23.85 -4.38 4.14
N VAL A 120 -23.88 -3.05 4.17
CA VAL A 120 -22.70 -2.23 4.40
C VAL A 120 -22.97 -1.25 5.54
N SER A 121 -22.08 -1.23 6.52
CA SER A 121 -22.07 -0.25 7.60
C SER A 121 -20.99 0.81 7.39
N TYR A 122 -21.25 2.03 7.86
CA TYR A 122 -20.39 3.18 7.76
C TYR A 122 -20.10 3.75 9.14
N THR A 123 -18.83 4.00 9.42
CA THR A 123 -18.39 4.74 10.60
C THR A 123 -17.51 5.88 10.15
N TYR A 124 -17.74 7.07 10.68
CA TYR A 124 -17.04 8.27 10.28
C TYR A 124 -16.11 8.74 11.38
N GLY A 125 -14.94 9.23 11.00
CA GLY A 125 -13.98 9.92 11.82
C GLY A 125 -13.55 11.22 11.15
N ASN A 126 -12.64 11.95 11.77
CA ASN A 126 -12.09 13.14 11.14
C ASN A 126 -11.34 12.74 9.85
N HIS A 127 -11.75 13.29 8.71
CA HIS A 127 -11.21 13.00 7.37
C HIS A 127 -11.16 11.51 7.00
N MET A 128 -12.02 10.69 7.62
CA MET A 128 -12.03 9.25 7.41
C MET A 128 -13.47 8.69 7.40
N ALA A 129 -13.70 7.71 6.53
CA ALA A 129 -14.87 6.84 6.57
C ALA A 129 -14.43 5.37 6.55
N LEU A 130 -14.91 4.60 7.52
CA LEU A 130 -14.75 3.16 7.55
C LEU A 130 -16.00 2.52 6.98
N VAL A 131 -15.83 1.66 5.98
CA VAL A 131 -16.92 0.98 5.26
C VAL A 131 -16.74 -0.51 5.45
N LYS A 132 -17.67 -1.15 6.15
CA LYS A 132 -17.62 -2.59 6.43
C LYS A 132 -18.72 -3.31 5.66
N ASP A 133 -18.36 -4.30 4.88
CA ASP A 133 -19.30 -5.27 4.29
C ASP A 133 -19.65 -6.31 5.36
N GLU A 134 -20.87 -6.25 5.86
CA GLU A 134 -21.36 -7.13 6.94
C GLU A 134 -21.57 -8.59 6.47
N ILE A 135 -21.62 -8.84 5.17
CA ILE A 135 -21.73 -10.20 4.63
C ILE A 135 -20.38 -10.89 4.62
N SER A 136 -19.35 -10.23 4.08
CA SER A 136 -17.99 -10.79 4.00
C SER A 136 -17.12 -10.48 5.21
N GLY A 137 -17.54 -9.54 6.06
CA GLY A 137 -16.76 -9.01 7.18
C GLY A 137 -15.60 -8.11 6.79
N LYS A 138 -15.38 -7.85 5.49
CA LYS A 138 -14.28 -7.03 4.99
C LYS A 138 -14.52 -5.55 5.25
N THR A 139 -13.46 -4.85 5.61
CA THR A 139 -13.50 -3.41 5.90
C THR A 139 -12.58 -2.66 4.92
N LEU A 140 -13.08 -1.53 4.42
CA LEU A 140 -12.31 -0.54 3.66
C LEU A 140 -12.29 0.76 4.44
N ARG A 141 -11.15 1.43 4.45
CA ARG A 141 -10.96 2.74 5.03
C ARG A 141 -10.69 3.76 3.95
N TYR A 142 -11.50 4.80 3.94
CA TYR A 142 -11.40 5.93 3.02
C TYR A 142 -10.85 7.12 3.78
N HIS A 143 -9.83 7.77 3.25
CA HIS A 143 -9.26 9.01 3.80
C HIS A 143 -9.51 10.16 2.84
N PHE A 144 -9.79 11.32 3.41
CA PHE A 144 -10.12 12.54 2.69
C PHE A 144 -9.17 13.67 3.12
N ASN A 145 -8.89 14.61 2.21
CA ASN A 145 -8.21 15.85 2.55
C ASN A 145 -9.22 16.91 3.05
N ASP A 146 -8.71 18.10 3.40
CA ASP A 146 -9.53 19.23 3.88
C ASP A 146 -10.57 19.70 2.85
N ASP A 147 -10.35 19.45 1.56
CA ASP A 147 -11.27 19.78 0.47
C ASP A 147 -12.34 18.68 0.26
N GLY A 148 -12.34 17.61 1.06
CA GLY A 148 -13.24 16.47 0.95
C GLY A 148 -12.91 15.50 -0.18
N ASN A 149 -11.74 15.63 -0.83
CA ASN A 149 -11.31 14.70 -1.86
C ASN A 149 -10.74 13.43 -1.25
N GLN A 150 -11.12 12.27 -1.81
CA GLN A 150 -10.60 10.98 -1.38
C GLN A 150 -9.12 10.83 -1.76
N VAL A 151 -8.23 10.87 -0.79
CA VAL A 151 -6.77 10.76 -0.99
C VAL A 151 -6.25 9.33 -0.88
N SER A 152 -6.94 8.46 -0.13
CA SER A 152 -6.61 7.04 -0.12
C SER A 152 -7.81 6.15 0.19
N VAL A 153 -7.71 4.89 -0.23
CA VAL A 153 -8.55 3.78 0.24
C VAL A 153 -7.62 2.64 0.59
N ASP A 154 -7.75 2.11 1.79
CA ASP A 154 -7.00 0.94 2.23
C ASP A 154 -7.91 -0.15 2.80
N ASP A 155 -7.46 -1.40 2.75
CA ASP A 155 -8.12 -2.55 3.35
C ASP A 155 -7.39 -3.03 4.62
N GLU A 156 -8.00 -4.00 5.32
CA GLU A 156 -7.42 -4.61 6.53
C GLU A 156 -6.09 -5.33 6.27
N LEU A 157 -5.79 -5.66 5.00
CA LEU A 157 -4.58 -6.35 4.59
C LEU A 157 -3.46 -5.38 4.18
N GLY A 158 -3.71 -4.05 4.26
CA GLY A 158 -2.73 -3.03 3.91
C GLY A 158 -2.59 -2.75 2.42
N TYR A 159 -3.50 -3.26 1.58
CA TYR A 159 -3.58 -2.82 0.20
C TYR A 159 -4.21 -1.44 0.14
N ALA A 160 -3.53 -0.51 -0.48
CA ALA A 160 -4.00 0.85 -0.57
C ALA A 160 -3.95 1.39 -2.00
N MET A 161 -4.93 2.22 -2.32
CA MET A 161 -4.96 3.02 -3.54
C MET A 161 -4.89 4.49 -3.13
N TYR A 162 -3.95 5.23 -3.70
CA TYR A 162 -3.75 6.64 -3.43
C TYR A 162 -4.14 7.47 -4.63
N THR A 163 -4.73 8.63 -4.36
CA THR A 163 -5.05 9.64 -5.36
C THR A 163 -4.40 10.95 -4.94
N ARG A 164 -3.60 11.53 -5.82
CA ARG A 164 -3.01 12.84 -5.63
C ARG A 164 -3.82 13.88 -6.39
N TYR A 165 -4.04 15.02 -5.75
CA TYR A 165 -4.70 16.19 -6.32
C TYR A 165 -3.69 17.34 -6.31
N ASP A 166 -3.33 17.83 -7.49
CA ASP A 166 -2.44 18.98 -7.63
C ASP A 166 -3.25 20.21 -8.03
N ARG A 167 -2.88 21.37 -7.49
CA ARG A 167 -3.41 22.65 -7.95
C ARG A 167 -2.81 22.98 -9.31
N THR A 168 -3.68 23.16 -10.30
CA THR A 168 -3.25 23.48 -11.66
C THR A 168 -3.32 24.98 -11.97
N ASP A 169 -3.84 25.79 -11.05
CA ASP A 169 -3.94 27.24 -11.19
C ASP A 169 -3.41 27.97 -9.94
N ASP A 170 -2.99 29.22 -10.14
CA ASP A 170 -2.50 30.10 -9.07
C ASP A 170 -3.62 30.61 -8.14
N ASN A 171 -4.87 30.13 -8.31
CA ASN A 171 -5.99 30.51 -7.49
C ASN A 171 -6.06 29.66 -6.22
N ALA A 172 -5.47 30.16 -5.15
CA ALA A 172 -5.39 29.48 -3.85
C ALA A 172 -6.77 29.13 -3.24
N ASN A 173 -7.87 29.67 -3.78
CA ASN A 173 -9.23 29.50 -3.26
C ASN A 173 -10.11 28.58 -4.14
N ALA A 174 -9.62 28.05 -5.26
CA ALA A 174 -10.37 27.13 -6.06
C ALA A 174 -10.27 25.69 -5.48
N PRO A 175 -11.40 24.98 -5.30
CA PRO A 175 -11.36 23.59 -4.86
C PRO A 175 -10.63 22.74 -5.90
N ILE A 176 -9.70 21.90 -5.41
CA ILE A 176 -8.90 21.04 -6.25
C ILE A 176 -9.62 19.72 -6.43
N ASN A 177 -10.26 19.55 -7.58
CA ASN A 177 -11.03 18.34 -7.88
C ASN A 177 -10.42 17.49 -8.99
N HIS A 178 -9.21 17.84 -9.49
CA HIS A 178 -8.55 17.09 -10.55
C HIS A 178 -7.48 16.15 -9.96
N ALA A 179 -7.76 14.85 -10.02
CA ALA A 179 -6.77 13.85 -9.68
C ALA A 179 -5.65 13.85 -10.74
N THR A 180 -4.43 14.14 -10.34
CA THR A 180 -3.25 14.18 -11.22
C THR A 180 -2.51 12.86 -11.27
N GLU A 181 -2.64 12.05 -10.21
CA GLU A 181 -1.99 10.75 -10.12
C GLU A 181 -2.87 9.78 -9.35
N ARG A 182 -2.92 8.52 -9.81
CA ARG A 182 -3.47 7.40 -9.06
C ARG A 182 -2.43 6.30 -9.00
N SER A 183 -2.02 5.94 -7.80
CA SER A 183 -1.12 4.82 -7.58
C SER A 183 -1.79 3.72 -6.79
N ARG A 184 -1.59 2.47 -7.20
CA ARG A 184 -1.93 1.30 -6.39
C ARG A 184 -0.68 0.90 -5.64
N MET A 185 -0.77 0.86 -4.34
CA MET A 185 0.28 0.26 -3.53
C MET A 185 -0.19 -1.12 -3.10
N GLN A 186 0.58 -2.10 -3.49
CA GLN A 186 0.54 -3.37 -2.83
C GLN A 186 1.12 -3.17 -1.42
N ARG A 187 0.67 -3.98 -0.48
CA ARG A 187 1.09 -4.05 0.91
C ARG A 187 2.57 -3.67 1.09
N VAL A 188 2.88 -2.81 2.05
CA VAL A 188 4.25 -2.53 2.42
C VAL A 188 4.80 -3.79 3.08
N VAL A 189 5.62 -4.52 2.35
CA VAL A 189 6.10 -5.82 2.75
C VAL A 189 7.34 -5.69 3.59
N ARG A 190 7.31 -6.33 4.74
CA ARG A 190 8.48 -6.60 5.54
C ARG A 190 9.28 -7.72 4.87
N ASN A 191 10.52 -7.43 4.46
CA ASN A 191 11.45 -8.49 4.07
C ASN A 191 11.99 -9.17 5.32
N LEU A 192 11.75 -10.47 5.45
CA LEU A 192 12.20 -11.30 6.59
C LEU A 192 13.67 -11.73 6.45
N LEU A 193 14.30 -11.51 5.29
CA LEU A 193 15.71 -11.79 5.05
C LEU A 193 16.59 -10.62 5.52
N LEU A 194 17.76 -10.94 6.02
CA LEU A 194 18.84 -9.99 6.32
C LEU A 194 19.79 -9.94 5.12
N ASP A 195 20.39 -8.76 4.88
CA ASP A 195 21.30 -8.50 3.75
C ASP A 195 20.73 -8.99 2.40
N PRO A 196 19.50 -8.58 2.05
CA PRO A 196 18.81 -9.09 0.86
C PRO A 196 19.45 -8.66 -0.47
N MET A 197 20.25 -7.60 -0.46
CA MET A 197 21.00 -7.10 -1.63
C MET A 197 22.45 -7.58 -1.64
N CYS A 198 22.83 -8.52 -0.75
CA CYS A 198 24.18 -9.11 -0.71
C CYS A 198 25.32 -8.09 -0.48
N GLU A 199 25.01 -6.91 0.06
CA GLU A 199 25.95 -5.79 0.20
C GLU A 199 26.95 -5.97 1.36
N GLU A 200 26.52 -6.64 2.42
CA GLU A 200 27.35 -6.92 3.56
C GLU A 200 28.12 -8.23 3.34
N ASN A 201 29.39 -8.26 3.71
CA ASN A 201 30.15 -9.51 3.76
C ASN A 201 29.85 -10.24 5.08
N SER A 202 28.57 -10.46 5.33
CA SER A 202 28.08 -10.98 6.61
C SER A 202 27.98 -12.50 6.61
N SER A 203 28.04 -13.11 7.79
CA SER A 203 27.84 -14.54 7.99
C SER A 203 26.37 -14.98 7.97
N VAL A 204 25.44 -14.07 7.66
CA VAL A 204 24.00 -14.41 7.62
C VAL A 204 23.64 -15.33 6.46
N TRP A 205 24.43 -15.29 5.40
CA TRP A 205 24.32 -16.20 4.26
C TRP A 205 25.35 -17.32 4.34
N GLU A 206 24.90 -18.52 4.71
CA GLU A 206 25.72 -19.73 4.69
C GLU A 206 26.00 -20.15 3.24
N LYS A 207 27.24 -20.52 2.95
CA LYS A 207 27.67 -20.95 1.61
C LYS A 207 27.82 -22.47 1.55
N SER A 208 27.41 -23.08 0.43
CA SER A 208 27.73 -24.50 0.18
C SER A 208 29.24 -24.72 0.12
N SER A 209 29.64 -25.95 0.42
CA SER A 209 31.04 -26.39 0.28
C SER A 209 31.45 -26.75 -1.14
N THR A 210 30.50 -26.82 -2.06
CA THR A 210 30.65 -27.18 -3.46
C THR A 210 30.62 -25.97 -4.37
N GLY A 211 31.30 -26.03 -5.50
CA GLY A 211 31.36 -24.95 -6.49
C GLY A 211 32.11 -23.71 -6.04
N THR A 212 31.91 -22.61 -6.75
CA THR A 212 32.52 -21.32 -6.43
C THR A 212 31.46 -20.27 -6.19
N ILE A 213 31.53 -19.59 -5.05
CA ILE A 213 30.59 -18.51 -4.66
C ILE A 213 31.39 -17.22 -4.48
N THR A 214 31.06 -16.22 -5.29
CA THR A 214 31.71 -14.91 -5.25
C THR A 214 30.67 -13.80 -5.14
N ARG A 215 31.09 -12.66 -4.59
CA ARG A 215 30.34 -11.41 -4.66
C ARG A 215 30.80 -10.67 -5.92
N ASP A 216 29.90 -10.61 -6.93
CA ASP A 216 30.20 -10.04 -8.24
C ASP A 216 29.79 -8.57 -8.29
N GLN A 217 30.74 -7.69 -8.61
CA GLN A 217 30.52 -6.26 -8.74
C GLN A 217 30.18 -5.85 -10.17
N SER A 218 30.41 -6.71 -11.14
CA SER A 218 30.19 -6.40 -12.56
C SER A 218 28.75 -6.64 -13.00
N THR A 219 28.07 -7.55 -12.32
CA THR A 219 26.72 -8.02 -12.69
C THR A 219 25.82 -7.97 -11.46
N ARG A 220 24.83 -7.07 -11.45
CA ARG A 220 23.91 -6.85 -10.35
C ARG A 220 22.61 -6.23 -10.84
N GLN A 221 21.51 -6.43 -10.09
CA GLN A 221 20.21 -5.78 -10.33
C GLN A 221 20.08 -4.52 -9.47
N PHE A 222 20.44 -4.63 -8.18
CA PHE A 222 20.42 -3.53 -7.21
C PHE A 222 21.77 -3.44 -6.51
N GLY A 223 22.03 -2.32 -5.84
CA GLY A 223 23.21 -2.15 -5.02
C GLY A 223 24.53 -2.22 -5.78
N LEU A 224 25.55 -2.79 -5.15
CA LEU A 224 26.93 -2.91 -5.68
C LEU A 224 27.29 -4.29 -6.12
N VAL A 225 26.73 -5.33 -5.51
CA VAL A 225 27.14 -6.71 -5.68
C VAL A 225 25.94 -7.63 -5.80
N SER A 226 26.13 -8.75 -6.46
CA SER A 226 25.24 -9.90 -6.41
C SER A 226 26.02 -11.15 -5.98
N TYR A 227 25.34 -12.21 -5.56
CA TYR A 227 25.98 -13.51 -5.44
C TYR A 227 26.10 -14.14 -6.82
N ARG A 228 27.33 -14.45 -7.25
CA ARG A 228 27.63 -15.30 -8.39
C ARG A 228 27.96 -16.71 -7.93
N LEU A 229 27.14 -17.65 -8.29
CA LEU A 229 27.28 -19.09 -8.06
C LEU A 229 27.78 -19.73 -9.35
N THR A 230 28.96 -20.36 -9.31
CA THR A 230 29.59 -21.01 -10.47
C THR A 230 29.59 -22.51 -10.28
N ILE A 231 29.04 -23.25 -11.26
CA ILE A 231 28.94 -24.71 -11.25
C ILE A 231 29.37 -25.30 -12.59
N TRP A 232 30.16 -26.37 -12.53
CA TRP A 232 30.63 -27.12 -13.70
C TRP A 232 30.51 -28.63 -13.54
N SER A 233 29.96 -29.11 -12.41
CA SER A 233 29.77 -30.52 -12.09
C SER A 233 28.31 -30.81 -11.76
N SER A 234 27.97 -32.07 -11.54
CA SER A 234 26.62 -32.51 -11.11
C SER A 234 26.24 -32.11 -9.68
N ASP A 235 27.13 -31.46 -8.95
CA ASP A 235 26.84 -30.95 -7.61
C ASP A 235 25.98 -29.69 -7.68
N CYS A 236 25.37 -29.34 -6.57
CA CYS A 236 24.66 -28.08 -6.43
C CYS A 236 25.52 -27.03 -5.71
N VAL A 237 25.25 -25.76 -5.99
CA VAL A 237 25.88 -24.61 -5.32
C VAL A 237 24.78 -23.68 -4.82
N TYR A 238 24.87 -23.25 -3.56
CA TYR A 238 23.89 -22.37 -2.98
C TYR A 238 24.48 -21.40 -1.94
N VAL A 239 23.77 -20.30 -1.73
CA VAL A 239 23.80 -19.52 -0.49
C VAL A 239 22.45 -19.62 0.18
N ARG A 240 22.43 -19.77 1.52
CA ARG A 240 21.18 -19.91 2.28
C ARG A 240 21.17 -19.10 3.54
N GLN A 241 19.96 -18.74 3.95
CA GLN A 241 19.72 -18.10 5.24
C GLN A 241 18.64 -18.86 5.99
N ALA A 242 18.91 -19.16 7.29
CA ALA A 242 17.91 -19.74 8.17
C ALA A 242 16.99 -18.63 8.71
N VAL A 243 15.68 -18.85 8.64
CA VAL A 243 14.64 -17.96 9.16
C VAL A 243 13.69 -18.76 10.04
N THR A 244 13.21 -18.17 11.12
CA THR A 244 12.16 -18.76 11.95
C THR A 244 10.80 -18.26 11.48
N LEU A 245 9.96 -19.17 10.98
CA LEU A 245 8.62 -18.87 10.47
C LEU A 245 7.55 -19.50 11.36
N THR A 246 6.34 -19.00 11.26
CA THR A 246 5.18 -19.52 12.01
C THR A 246 4.51 -20.64 11.22
N PRO A 247 4.44 -21.89 11.74
CA PRO A 247 3.64 -22.96 11.13
C PRO A 247 2.18 -22.55 10.93
N GLY A 248 1.54 -23.04 9.86
CA GLY A 248 0.18 -22.69 9.45
C GLY A 248 0.08 -21.41 8.61
N LYS A 249 1.11 -20.57 8.57
CA LYS A 249 1.11 -19.35 7.76
C LYS A 249 1.69 -19.56 6.36
N SER A 250 1.30 -18.68 5.44
CA SER A 250 1.77 -18.67 4.06
C SER A 250 2.85 -17.63 3.85
N TYR A 251 3.79 -17.93 2.94
CA TYR A 251 4.95 -17.09 2.64
C TYR A 251 5.29 -17.13 1.16
N THR A 252 5.97 -16.09 0.68
CA THR A 252 6.51 -15.99 -0.68
C THR A 252 8.00 -15.63 -0.60
N LEU A 253 8.86 -16.50 -1.13
CA LEU A 253 10.28 -16.21 -1.36
C LEU A 253 10.48 -15.78 -2.80
N SER A 254 11.17 -14.68 -3.04
CA SER A 254 11.52 -14.19 -4.37
C SER A 254 12.96 -13.69 -4.43
N GLY A 255 13.50 -13.58 -5.65
CA GLY A 255 14.79 -12.99 -5.91
C GLY A 255 14.96 -12.70 -7.39
N TYR A 256 15.89 -11.85 -7.71
CA TYR A 256 16.28 -11.59 -9.09
C TYR A 256 17.39 -12.56 -9.50
N VAL A 257 17.15 -13.30 -10.55
CA VAL A 257 18.03 -14.35 -11.06
C VAL A 257 18.45 -14.02 -12.49
N ARG A 258 19.73 -14.17 -12.76
CA ARG A 258 20.32 -14.15 -14.10
C ARG A 258 21.10 -15.44 -14.29
N SER A 259 20.75 -16.24 -15.30
CA SER A 259 21.39 -17.53 -15.54
C SER A 259 22.20 -17.54 -16.83
N GLY A 260 23.47 -17.92 -16.74
CA GLY A 260 24.39 -18.11 -17.84
C GLY A 260 24.72 -19.59 -18.09
N GLY A 261 23.71 -20.47 -18.07
CA GLY A 261 23.84 -21.90 -18.37
C GLY A 261 23.22 -22.83 -17.34
N PRO A 262 23.57 -22.76 -16.04
CA PRO A 262 22.98 -23.62 -15.03
C PRO A 262 21.55 -23.22 -14.70
N ARG A 263 20.79 -24.13 -14.09
CA ARG A 263 19.48 -23.83 -13.54
C ARG A 263 19.64 -23.04 -12.25
N GLY A 264 19.14 -21.79 -12.22
CA GLY A 264 19.12 -20.92 -11.04
C GLY A 264 17.70 -20.74 -10.53
N VAL A 265 17.44 -21.00 -9.27
CA VAL A 265 16.12 -20.90 -8.62
C VAL A 265 16.21 -20.28 -7.22
N MET A 266 15.11 -19.72 -6.76
CA MET A 266 14.87 -19.48 -5.34
C MET A 266 14.27 -20.75 -4.74
N ARG A 267 14.89 -21.29 -3.69
CA ARG A 267 14.49 -22.55 -3.03
C ARG A 267 14.14 -22.33 -1.57
N ILE A 268 13.07 -22.96 -1.13
CA ILE A 268 12.69 -23.12 0.27
C ILE A 268 13.01 -24.56 0.70
N ALA A 269 13.57 -24.73 1.90
CA ALA A 269 13.67 -26.05 2.54
C ALA A 269 13.20 -25.96 4.00
N TYR A 270 12.34 -26.89 4.40
CA TYR A 270 11.82 -27.04 5.77
C TYR A 270 11.63 -28.50 6.12
N THR A 271 11.50 -28.80 7.42
CA THR A 271 11.38 -30.17 7.93
C THR A 271 9.97 -30.47 8.42
N VAL A 272 9.41 -31.60 8.02
CA VAL A 272 8.14 -32.15 8.52
C VAL A 272 8.39 -33.58 8.97
N ALA A 273 8.11 -33.88 10.24
CA ALA A 273 8.29 -35.23 10.82
C ALA A 273 9.71 -35.81 10.55
N GLY A 274 10.75 -34.96 10.59
CA GLY A 274 12.14 -35.36 10.35
C GLY A 274 12.53 -35.52 8.89
N GLN A 275 11.63 -35.28 7.95
CA GLN A 275 11.91 -35.29 6.50
C GLN A 275 12.05 -33.87 5.97
N GLU A 276 13.11 -33.61 5.20
CA GLU A 276 13.31 -32.35 4.51
C GLU A 276 12.40 -32.27 3.27
N ILE A 277 11.66 -31.19 3.17
CA ILE A 277 10.83 -30.83 2.02
C ILE A 277 11.45 -29.62 1.35
N THR A 278 11.61 -29.68 0.03
CA THR A 278 12.13 -28.57 -0.78
C THR A 278 11.11 -28.13 -1.82
N LEU A 279 11.03 -26.80 -2.02
CA LEU A 279 10.17 -26.18 -3.04
C LEU A 279 11.01 -25.18 -3.82
N ASP A 280 10.91 -25.23 -5.14
CA ASP A 280 11.63 -24.35 -6.06
C ASP A 280 10.70 -23.37 -6.75
N SER A 281 11.21 -22.18 -7.04
CA SER A 281 10.60 -21.29 -8.03
C SER A 281 10.73 -21.87 -9.44
N GLU A 282 10.02 -21.27 -10.41
CA GLU A 282 10.44 -21.41 -11.81
C GLU A 282 11.90 -20.95 -11.93
N PRO A 283 12.70 -21.60 -12.79
CA PRO A 283 14.07 -21.16 -13.01
C PRO A 283 14.10 -19.81 -13.73
N GLY A 284 15.11 -18.99 -13.42
CA GLY A 284 15.41 -17.81 -14.22
C GLY A 284 15.69 -18.23 -15.67
N LYS A 285 15.23 -17.44 -16.64
CA LYS A 285 15.41 -17.74 -18.07
C LYS A 285 16.88 -17.97 -18.40
N MET A 286 17.13 -19.10 -19.03
CA MET A 286 18.42 -19.43 -19.59
C MET A 286 18.61 -18.72 -20.93
N TRP A 287 19.76 -18.08 -21.13
CA TRP A 287 20.07 -17.44 -22.41
C TRP A 287 21.14 -18.19 -23.19
N GLU A 288 20.82 -18.47 -24.42
CA GLU A 288 21.79 -18.88 -25.41
C GLU A 288 22.52 -17.65 -26.00
N LYS A 289 23.71 -17.35 -25.50
CA LYS A 289 24.74 -16.54 -26.17
C LYS A 289 24.64 -15.01 -26.29
N THR A 290 24.27 -14.22 -25.31
CA THR A 290 24.64 -12.78 -25.36
C THR A 290 25.01 -12.19 -24.01
N ASP A 291 25.95 -11.22 -23.98
CA ASP A 291 26.47 -10.56 -22.78
C ASP A 291 25.49 -9.64 -22.05
N ASN A 292 24.26 -9.48 -22.56
CA ASN A 292 23.23 -8.58 -22.04
C ASN A 292 21.98 -9.29 -21.52
N MET A 293 22.13 -10.33 -20.71
CA MET A 293 21.00 -11.00 -20.08
C MET A 293 20.35 -10.13 -19.01
N PRO A 294 19.05 -9.86 -19.06
CA PRO A 294 18.35 -9.21 -17.96
C PRO A 294 18.24 -10.14 -16.76
N TYR A 295 18.20 -9.58 -15.57
CA TYR A 295 17.68 -10.29 -14.42
C TYR A 295 16.18 -10.53 -14.57
N GLU A 296 15.73 -11.68 -14.16
CA GLU A 296 14.32 -12.02 -14.05
C GLU A 296 13.97 -12.22 -12.58
N ARG A 297 12.84 -11.68 -12.14
CA ARG A 297 12.36 -11.93 -10.79
C ARG A 297 11.56 -13.22 -10.76
N VAL A 298 12.06 -14.20 -10.02
CA VAL A 298 11.42 -15.50 -9.80
C VAL A 298 10.91 -15.62 -8.37
N SER A 299 9.89 -16.45 -8.15
CA SER A 299 9.32 -16.61 -6.81
C SER A 299 8.73 -17.99 -6.58
N VAL A 300 8.70 -18.40 -5.32
CA VAL A 300 7.98 -19.58 -4.84
C VAL A 300 7.13 -19.20 -3.65
N SER A 301 5.83 -19.52 -3.71
CA SER A 301 4.88 -19.30 -2.61
C SER A 301 4.52 -20.64 -1.98
N PHE A 302 4.42 -20.68 -0.66
CA PHE A 302 4.11 -21.90 0.09
C PHE A 302 3.36 -21.59 1.37
N THR A 303 2.66 -22.59 1.90
CA THR A 303 2.11 -22.55 3.26
C THR A 303 2.94 -23.51 4.11
N LEU A 304 3.56 -23.02 5.19
CA LEU A 304 4.32 -23.87 6.10
C LEU A 304 3.32 -24.76 6.87
N PRO A 305 3.39 -26.10 6.75
CA PRO A 305 2.46 -26.97 7.45
C PRO A 305 2.44 -26.73 8.97
N GLU A 306 1.28 -26.92 9.61
CA GLU A 306 1.14 -26.73 11.06
C GLU A 306 2.07 -27.61 11.90
N ASN A 307 2.43 -28.79 11.39
CA ASN A 307 3.33 -29.76 12.01
C ASN A 307 4.80 -29.64 11.50
N ALA A 308 5.13 -28.59 10.76
CA ALA A 308 6.50 -28.35 10.32
C ALA A 308 7.33 -27.73 11.45
N GLU A 309 8.64 -27.96 11.40
CA GLU A 309 9.57 -27.23 12.23
C GLU A 309 9.56 -25.73 11.84
N PRO A 310 9.63 -24.81 12.83
CA PRO A 310 9.60 -23.37 12.50
C PRO A 310 10.85 -22.88 11.76
N LYS A 311 11.96 -23.64 11.79
CA LYS A 311 13.20 -23.29 11.09
C LYS A 311 13.10 -23.64 9.61
N VAL A 312 13.22 -22.62 8.76
CA VAL A 312 13.14 -22.72 7.30
C VAL A 312 14.41 -22.15 6.68
N TYR A 313 14.93 -22.77 5.65
CA TYR A 313 16.03 -22.24 4.86
C TYR A 313 15.53 -21.60 3.57
N CYS A 314 15.90 -20.35 3.35
CA CYS A 314 15.72 -19.62 2.10
C CYS A 314 17.04 -19.65 1.33
N MET A 315 17.01 -20.06 0.06
CA MET A 315 18.23 -20.31 -0.72
C MET A 315 18.17 -19.61 -2.07
N ALA A 316 19.30 -19.02 -2.47
CA ALA A 316 19.66 -18.85 -3.86
C ALA A 316 20.40 -20.13 -4.29
N TYR A 317 19.82 -20.92 -5.19
CA TYR A 317 20.23 -22.27 -5.48
C TYR A 317 20.50 -22.47 -6.97
N CYS A 318 21.57 -23.17 -7.29
CA CYS A 318 22.03 -23.44 -8.64
C CYS A 318 22.41 -24.92 -8.77
N ASP A 319 21.90 -25.58 -9.80
CA ASP A 319 22.24 -26.97 -10.11
C ASP A 319 22.38 -27.23 -11.62
N MET A 320 22.90 -28.41 -11.92
CA MET A 320 23.08 -28.96 -13.27
C MET A 320 21.99 -29.98 -13.52
N GLN A 321 20.79 -29.53 -13.90
CA GLN A 321 19.73 -30.45 -14.36
C GLN A 321 19.82 -30.74 -15.86
N ASP A 322 19.16 -31.81 -16.29
CA ASP A 322 19.09 -32.19 -17.71
C ASP A 322 18.63 -31.01 -18.56
N GLY A 323 19.40 -30.71 -19.60
CA GLY A 323 19.15 -29.60 -20.51
C GLY A 323 19.83 -28.27 -20.11
N PHE A 324 20.50 -28.20 -18.93
CA PHE A 324 21.24 -27.02 -18.50
C PHE A 324 22.76 -27.27 -18.57
N ALA A 325 23.49 -26.31 -19.11
CA ALA A 325 24.96 -26.35 -19.15
C ALA A 325 25.55 -25.78 -17.85
N GLY A 326 26.80 -26.15 -17.53
CA GLY A 326 27.55 -25.49 -16.47
C GLY A 326 27.79 -24.01 -16.76
N GLY A 327 28.13 -23.23 -15.77
CA GLY A 327 28.38 -21.81 -15.89
C GLY A 327 28.10 -21.05 -14.60
N ASN A 328 27.52 -19.86 -14.75
CA ASN A 328 27.26 -18.95 -13.65
C ASN A 328 25.76 -18.63 -13.51
N CYS A 329 25.30 -18.55 -12.27
CA CYS A 329 24.06 -17.89 -11.91
C CYS A 329 24.34 -16.71 -11.01
N TRP A 330 23.65 -15.60 -11.21
CA TRP A 330 23.71 -14.42 -10.35
C TRP A 330 22.37 -14.24 -9.66
N PHE A 331 22.43 -13.97 -8.36
CA PHE A 331 21.28 -13.77 -7.49
C PHE A 331 21.40 -12.45 -6.76
N ASP A 332 20.30 -11.71 -6.72
CA ASP A 332 20.24 -10.38 -6.12
C ASP A 332 18.83 -10.05 -5.60
N ALA A 333 18.74 -9.08 -4.70
CA ALA A 333 17.49 -8.53 -4.18
C ALA A 333 16.49 -9.62 -3.74
N MET A 334 16.95 -10.49 -2.83
CA MET A 334 16.16 -11.59 -2.30
C MET A 334 15.16 -11.09 -1.24
N GLN A 335 13.91 -11.56 -1.32
CA GLN A 335 12.85 -11.14 -0.42
C GLN A 335 12.02 -12.35 0.03
N LEU A 336 11.87 -12.50 1.35
CA LEU A 336 10.91 -13.40 1.97
C LEU A 336 9.84 -12.56 2.65
N GLU A 337 8.59 -12.82 2.35
CA GLU A 337 7.44 -12.06 2.83
C GLU A 337 6.31 -12.99 3.27
N GLU A 338 5.49 -12.55 4.23
CA GLU A 338 4.29 -13.27 4.65
C GLU A 338 3.17 -13.05 3.61
N GLY A 339 2.46 -14.12 3.26
CA GLY A 339 1.39 -14.13 2.25
C GLY A 339 1.80 -14.83 0.95
N LEU A 340 0.79 -15.06 0.07
CA LEU A 340 0.96 -15.75 -1.23
C LEU A 340 1.13 -14.80 -2.41
N THR A 341 1.20 -13.49 -2.16
CA THR A 341 1.31 -12.48 -3.21
C THR A 341 2.74 -11.99 -3.33
N LEU A 342 3.29 -12.01 -4.53
CA LEU A 342 4.59 -11.43 -4.84
C LEU A 342 4.48 -9.90 -4.88
N ASN A 343 5.08 -9.21 -3.91
CA ASN A 343 5.14 -7.76 -3.86
C ASN A 343 6.44 -7.21 -4.45
N HIS A 344 6.47 -5.91 -4.75
CA HIS A 344 7.69 -5.24 -5.19
C HIS A 344 8.80 -5.34 -4.15
N PHE A 345 10.05 -5.43 -4.61
CA PHE A 345 11.21 -5.46 -3.73
C PHE A 345 11.33 -4.14 -2.96
N ASN A 346 11.39 -4.24 -1.63
CA ASN A 346 11.65 -3.11 -0.76
C ASN A 346 13.16 -2.98 -0.51
N MET A 347 13.76 -1.90 -1.00
CA MET A 347 15.19 -1.62 -0.81
C MET A 347 15.53 -1.26 0.65
N VAL A 348 14.54 -0.80 1.44
CA VAL A 348 14.70 -0.51 2.88
C VAL A 348 14.66 -1.82 3.66
N GLN A 349 15.72 -2.09 4.38
CA GLN A 349 15.82 -3.23 5.28
C GLN A 349 15.21 -2.90 6.64
N ASN A 350 14.66 -3.93 7.32
CA ASN A 350 14.09 -3.77 8.66
C ASN A 350 13.10 -2.58 8.71
N SER A 351 12.17 -2.59 7.78
CA SER A 351 11.24 -1.47 7.51
C SER A 351 10.28 -1.17 8.67
N ASP A 352 10.05 -2.14 9.56
CA ASP A 352 9.23 -2.06 10.77
C ASP A 352 10.06 -2.01 12.06
N PHE A 353 11.38 -1.88 11.96
CA PHE A 353 12.34 -1.79 13.07
C PHE A 353 12.37 -3.00 14.02
N SER A 354 11.78 -4.13 13.66
CA SER A 354 11.62 -5.30 14.54
C SER A 354 12.91 -6.09 14.75
N ALA A 355 13.81 -6.10 13.76
CA ALA A 355 15.11 -6.75 13.89
C ALA A 355 16.07 -5.85 14.67
N THR A 356 16.43 -6.27 15.90
CA THR A 356 17.34 -5.51 16.77
C THR A 356 18.72 -6.13 16.83
N GLY A 357 19.74 -5.29 17.03
CA GLY A 357 21.09 -5.69 17.33
C GLY A 357 21.26 -6.09 18.79
N THR A 358 22.47 -6.51 19.18
CA THR A 358 22.84 -6.81 20.58
C THR A 358 22.79 -5.58 21.49
N ASP A 359 22.82 -4.39 20.90
CA ASP A 359 22.70 -3.09 21.59
C ASP A 359 21.23 -2.62 21.74
N GLY A 360 20.25 -3.46 21.32
CA GLY A 360 18.82 -3.16 21.38
C GLY A 360 18.34 -2.17 20.33
N LYS A 361 19.21 -1.74 19.40
CA LYS A 361 18.84 -0.81 18.31
C LYS A 361 18.43 -1.57 17.07
N PRO A 362 17.52 -0.99 16.24
CA PRO A 362 17.16 -1.57 14.96
C PRO A 362 18.36 -1.75 14.05
N LYS A 363 18.55 -2.97 13.54
CA LYS A 363 19.59 -3.25 12.55
C LYS A 363 19.38 -2.42 11.29
N ALA A 364 20.48 -2.09 10.63
CA ALA A 364 20.55 -1.31 9.39
C ALA A 364 20.15 0.18 9.53
N TRP A 365 19.74 0.64 10.71
CA TRP A 365 19.34 2.02 10.94
C TRP A 365 20.33 2.77 11.85
N THR A 366 20.53 4.05 11.56
CA THR A 366 21.51 4.91 12.25
C THR A 366 20.84 6.18 12.76
N VAL A 367 21.17 6.53 13.99
CA VAL A 367 20.73 7.78 14.62
C VAL A 367 21.53 8.95 14.03
N GLY A 368 20.85 10.07 13.77
CA GLY A 368 21.51 11.30 13.37
C GLY A 368 22.52 11.81 14.42
N LYS A 369 23.46 12.61 13.97
CA LYS A 369 24.53 13.14 14.85
C LYS A 369 23.92 13.89 16.06
N ASN A 370 24.23 13.41 17.27
CA ASN A 370 23.73 13.94 18.55
C ASN A 370 22.21 13.84 18.77
N ASP A 371 21.51 12.90 18.10
CA ASP A 371 20.07 12.71 18.22
C ASP A 371 19.71 11.48 19.08
N ALA A 372 20.69 10.76 19.65
CA ALA A 372 20.47 9.47 20.33
C ALA A 372 19.45 9.52 21.48
N SER A 373 19.39 10.61 22.23
CA SER A 373 18.43 10.81 23.34
C SER A 373 17.01 11.18 22.86
N TYR A 374 16.83 11.39 21.57
CA TYR A 374 15.57 11.81 20.95
C TYR A 374 14.98 10.74 20.03
N VAL A 375 15.59 9.55 20.00
CA VAL A 375 15.15 8.42 19.17
C VAL A 375 14.90 7.22 20.05
N GLU A 376 13.69 6.67 19.99
CA GLU A 376 13.26 5.52 20.78
C GLU A 376 12.58 4.47 19.90
N VAL A 377 12.94 3.20 20.11
CA VAL A 377 12.21 2.04 19.54
C VAL A 377 11.06 1.71 20.48
N ARG A 378 9.87 1.56 19.96
CA ARG A 378 8.66 1.25 20.75
C ARG A 378 7.83 0.18 20.08
N PRO A 379 7.07 -0.63 20.84
CA PRO A 379 5.98 -1.42 20.26
C PRO A 379 5.03 -0.55 19.46
N LEU A 380 4.54 -1.05 18.33
CA LEU A 380 3.69 -0.27 17.41
C LEU A 380 2.43 0.25 18.10
N ASP A 381 1.82 -0.55 18.98
CA ASP A 381 0.60 -0.22 19.70
C ASP A 381 0.83 -0.34 21.21
N ALA A 382 1.64 0.55 21.76
CA ALA A 382 1.89 0.57 23.19
C ALA A 382 0.64 1.08 23.96
N PRO A 383 0.30 0.49 25.13
CA PRO A 383 -0.93 0.83 25.88
C PRO A 383 -1.07 2.29 26.30
N LYS A 384 0.03 3.04 26.29
CA LYS A 384 0.06 4.48 26.66
C LYS A 384 0.21 5.40 25.45
N ASP A 385 0.08 4.87 24.23
CA ASP A 385 0.17 5.70 23.05
C ASP A 385 -1.08 6.57 22.90
N GLU A 386 -0.87 7.84 22.52
CA GLU A 386 -1.97 8.77 22.27
C GLU A 386 -2.77 8.39 21.02
N PHE A 387 -2.11 7.77 20.04
CA PHE A 387 -2.70 7.36 18.77
C PHE A 387 -2.44 5.88 18.52
N HIS A 388 -3.50 5.08 18.57
CA HIS A 388 -3.41 3.64 18.32
C HIS A 388 -3.22 3.34 16.85
N ALA A 389 -2.34 2.39 16.56
CA ALA A 389 -2.12 1.92 15.21
C ALA A 389 -3.38 1.21 14.67
N PRO A 390 -3.80 1.49 13.42
CA PRO A 390 -4.89 0.76 12.78
C PRO A 390 -4.53 -0.71 12.55
N ASP A 391 -5.53 -1.59 12.48
CA ASP A 391 -5.30 -3.04 12.37
C ASP A 391 -4.55 -3.43 11.10
N CYS A 392 -4.80 -2.73 9.98
CA CYS A 392 -4.05 -2.94 8.74
C CYS A 392 -2.54 -2.72 8.92
N LEU A 393 -2.14 -1.80 9.80
CA LEU A 393 -0.75 -1.52 10.08
C LEU A 393 -0.12 -2.57 11.01
N LYS A 394 -0.89 -3.09 11.97
CA LYS A 394 -0.47 -4.12 12.93
C LYS A 394 -0.17 -5.47 12.28
N HIS A 395 -0.78 -5.73 11.14
CA HIS A 395 -0.59 -6.99 10.43
C HIS A 395 0.88 -7.19 10.00
N ASP A 396 1.53 -6.15 9.52
CA ASP A 396 2.88 -6.23 8.93
C ASP A 396 3.97 -5.59 9.78
N ASN A 397 3.59 -4.86 10.81
CA ASN A 397 4.51 -4.06 11.60
C ASN A 397 4.33 -4.35 13.10
N THR A 398 5.43 -4.54 13.79
CA THR A 398 5.42 -4.85 15.24
C THR A 398 6.03 -3.75 16.08
N GLN A 399 6.87 -2.91 15.47
CA GLN A 399 7.61 -1.84 16.12
C GLN A 399 7.43 -0.52 15.36
N LYS A 400 7.77 0.56 16.03
CA LYS A 400 7.88 1.90 15.47
C LYS A 400 9.09 2.62 16.01
N ILE A 401 9.57 3.61 15.28
CA ILE A 401 10.55 4.58 15.77
C ILE A 401 9.82 5.84 16.17
N ARG A 402 9.99 6.27 17.41
CA ARG A 402 9.60 7.59 17.88
C ARG A 402 10.78 8.55 17.80
N LEU A 403 10.58 9.63 17.07
CA LEU A 403 11.43 10.82 17.13
C LEU A 403 10.79 11.83 18.07
N ALA A 404 11.49 12.21 19.14
CA ALA A 404 11.02 13.23 20.07
C ALA A 404 11.52 14.61 19.66
N GLY A 405 10.70 15.65 19.88
CA GLY A 405 11.02 17.02 19.52
C GLY A 405 12.25 17.55 20.21
N ARG A 406 13.09 18.22 19.45
CA ARG A 406 14.28 18.89 19.92
C ARG A 406 14.23 20.38 19.56
N TYR A 407 14.39 21.24 20.55
CA TYR A 407 14.17 22.67 20.38
C TYR A 407 15.11 23.35 19.37
N ASP A 408 16.38 22.89 19.26
CA ASP A 408 17.45 23.57 18.54
C ASP A 408 17.63 23.11 17.09
N ARG A 409 17.11 21.93 16.73
CA ARG A 409 17.29 21.38 15.37
C ARG A 409 16.35 20.20 15.03
N THR A 410 16.36 19.82 13.76
CA THR A 410 15.70 18.63 13.24
C THR A 410 16.32 17.37 13.82
N VAL A 411 15.47 16.43 14.28
CA VAL A 411 15.86 15.08 14.69
C VAL A 411 15.77 14.16 13.48
N THR A 412 16.79 13.30 13.31
CA THR A 412 16.90 12.42 12.17
C THR A 412 17.24 10.97 12.58
N TYR A 413 16.65 10.04 11.84
CA TYR A 413 16.97 8.62 11.89
C TYR A 413 17.02 8.09 10.47
N TYR A 414 18.07 7.39 10.07
CA TYR A 414 18.26 7.06 8.67
C TYR A 414 18.81 5.67 8.44
N GLN A 415 18.51 5.14 7.25
CA GLN A 415 19.19 4.00 6.67
C GLN A 415 19.97 4.44 5.44
N GLN A 416 21.18 3.93 5.28
CA GLN A 416 22.05 4.23 4.18
C GLN A 416 22.53 2.92 3.55
N PHE A 417 22.46 2.82 2.25
CA PHE A 417 22.93 1.65 1.52
C PHE A 417 23.57 2.04 0.19
N ARG A 418 24.39 1.14 -0.30
CA ARG A 418 25.06 1.31 -1.58
C ARG A 418 24.09 1.07 -2.73
N HIS A 419 24.14 1.93 -3.72
CA HIS A 419 23.35 1.79 -4.94
C HIS A 419 23.99 2.61 -6.07
N TYR A 420 24.32 1.95 -7.18
CA TYR A 420 24.77 2.65 -8.40
C TYR A 420 23.56 3.11 -9.19
N GLY A 421 23.17 4.36 -8.99
CA GLY A 421 22.11 5.02 -9.72
C GLY A 421 22.64 6.04 -10.74
N LYS A 422 21.82 6.28 -11.73
CA LYS A 422 22.05 7.33 -12.75
C LYS A 422 21.12 8.51 -12.49
N ILE A 423 21.56 9.69 -12.94
CA ILE A 423 20.67 10.85 -12.99
C ILE A 423 19.39 10.49 -13.77
N GLY A 424 18.23 10.81 -13.20
CA GLY A 424 16.93 10.51 -13.79
C GLY A 424 16.32 9.17 -13.38
N ASP A 425 17.03 8.30 -12.67
CA ASP A 425 16.45 7.08 -12.11
C ASP A 425 15.27 7.41 -11.19
N ARG A 426 14.21 6.65 -11.30
CA ARG A 426 12.94 6.90 -10.60
C ARG A 426 12.73 5.91 -9.47
N PHE A 427 12.30 6.44 -8.32
CA PHE A 427 11.98 5.66 -7.14
C PHE A 427 10.64 6.12 -6.56
N THR A 428 10.05 5.28 -5.71
CA THR A 428 8.93 5.66 -4.86
C THR A 428 9.31 5.40 -3.42
N VAL A 429 9.24 6.45 -2.58
CA VAL A 429 9.46 6.35 -1.13
C VAL A 429 8.17 6.58 -0.39
N GLY A 430 7.99 5.93 0.74
CA GLY A 430 6.84 6.18 1.62
C GLY A 430 6.90 5.37 2.90
N GLY A 431 5.82 5.47 3.66
CA GLY A 431 5.65 4.79 4.94
C GLY A 431 4.49 5.36 5.73
N TRP A 432 4.38 4.91 6.95
CA TRP A 432 3.38 5.37 7.90
C TRP A 432 4.00 6.29 8.96
N CYS A 433 3.26 7.32 9.31
CA CYS A 433 3.63 8.25 10.38
C CYS A 433 2.41 8.63 11.22
N SER A 434 2.60 8.71 12.53
CA SER A 434 1.71 9.39 13.46
C SER A 434 2.49 10.49 14.14
N SER A 435 1.97 11.71 14.17
CA SER A 435 2.73 12.86 14.64
C SER A 435 1.85 13.83 15.42
N PHE A 436 2.47 14.52 16.36
CA PHE A 436 1.81 15.54 17.15
C PHE A 436 2.67 16.80 17.24
N ALA A 437 2.14 17.89 16.69
CA ALA A 437 2.73 19.21 16.78
C ALA A 437 2.08 20.03 17.90
N LYS A 438 2.84 20.90 18.55
CA LYS A 438 2.26 21.93 19.43
C LYS A 438 1.42 22.88 18.57
N LYS A 439 0.11 22.97 18.82
CA LYS A 439 -0.72 24.07 18.34
C LYS A 439 -0.14 25.37 18.86
N ASN A 440 0.21 26.33 17.99
CA ASN A 440 0.69 27.69 18.24
C ASN A 440 2.17 27.95 17.90
N ASP A 441 2.69 27.37 16.85
CA ASP A 441 3.94 27.82 16.29
C ASP A 441 3.68 28.88 15.20
N PRO A 442 4.09 30.14 15.40
CA PRO A 442 3.87 31.20 14.41
C PRO A 442 4.69 31.04 13.14
N ASP A 443 5.71 30.19 13.14
CA ASP A 443 6.62 30.06 12.01
C ASP A 443 6.19 29.05 10.93
N ASN A 444 5.05 28.36 11.07
CA ASN A 444 4.49 27.38 10.11
C ASN A 444 5.52 26.38 9.53
N SER A 445 6.64 26.14 10.21
CA SER A 445 7.74 25.31 9.72
C SER A 445 7.72 23.87 10.27
N VAL A 446 6.58 23.46 10.85
CA VAL A 446 6.44 22.13 11.44
C VAL A 446 6.28 21.09 10.34
N TYR A 447 7.18 20.12 10.30
CA TYR A 447 7.07 19.01 9.35
C TYR A 447 7.58 17.69 9.92
N CYS A 448 6.99 16.60 9.48
CA CYS A 448 7.56 15.27 9.53
C CYS A 448 7.54 14.66 8.12
N ARG A 449 8.61 13.96 7.75
CA ARG A 449 8.76 13.44 6.38
C ARG A 449 9.77 12.31 6.29
N ILE A 450 9.68 11.56 5.20
CA ILE A 450 10.69 10.60 4.77
C ILE A 450 11.38 11.17 3.54
N THR A 451 12.66 11.49 3.64
CA THR A 451 13.44 12.12 2.57
C THR A 451 14.43 11.13 1.97
N VAL A 452 14.60 11.15 0.66
CA VAL A 452 15.62 10.36 -0.05
C VAL A 452 16.74 11.28 -0.52
N LEU A 453 17.96 10.92 -0.14
CA LEU A 453 19.17 11.65 -0.48
C LEU A 453 20.09 10.75 -1.30
N PHE A 454 20.83 11.35 -2.21
CA PHE A 454 21.73 10.69 -3.14
C PHE A 454 23.13 11.30 -3.07
N THR A 455 24.18 10.47 -3.10
CA THR A 455 25.57 10.94 -3.19
C THR A 455 26.43 10.01 -4.03
N ALA A 456 27.36 10.57 -4.78
CA ALA A 456 28.48 9.85 -5.41
C ALA A 456 29.73 9.85 -4.54
N GLY A 457 29.73 10.61 -3.42
CA GLY A 457 30.83 10.71 -2.50
C GLY A 457 30.92 9.56 -1.49
N ASN A 458 32.01 9.55 -0.70
CA ASN A 458 32.11 8.66 0.44
C ASN A 458 31.24 9.19 1.59
N PRO A 459 30.23 8.45 2.05
CA PRO A 459 29.32 8.88 3.11
C PRO A 459 29.99 9.05 4.48
N ASP A 460 31.15 8.42 4.71
CA ASP A 460 31.93 8.54 5.94
C ASP A 460 32.72 9.87 6.01
N ASN A 461 32.81 10.56 4.89
CA ASN A 461 33.43 11.90 4.87
C ASN A 461 32.42 12.94 5.41
N ALA A 462 32.82 13.67 6.45
CA ALA A 462 32.01 14.72 7.08
C ALA A 462 31.55 15.82 6.08
N ASN A 463 32.28 16.03 5.01
CA ASN A 463 31.97 17.00 3.95
C ASN A 463 31.26 16.37 2.73
N CYS A 464 30.77 15.13 2.86
CA CYS A 464 30.04 14.48 1.78
C CYS A 464 28.76 15.25 1.46
N TYR A 465 28.65 15.68 0.19
CA TYR A 465 27.44 16.35 -0.27
C TYR A 465 26.35 15.32 -0.62
N TRP A 466 25.18 15.55 -0.08
CA TRP A 466 23.97 14.77 -0.33
C TRP A 466 22.94 15.61 -1.07
N ALA A 467 22.60 15.21 -2.28
CA ALA A 467 21.56 15.85 -3.07
C ALA A 467 20.18 15.26 -2.72
N THR A 468 19.18 16.10 -2.56
CA THR A 468 17.82 15.69 -2.26
C THR A 468 17.08 15.28 -3.52
N GLY A 469 16.56 14.05 -3.56
CA GLY A 469 15.71 13.57 -4.65
C GLY A 469 14.23 13.89 -4.43
N GLY A 470 13.80 14.00 -3.19
CA GLY A 470 12.42 14.31 -2.81
C GLY A 470 12.03 13.75 -1.44
N SER A 471 10.77 13.97 -1.05
CA SER A 471 10.26 13.55 0.26
C SER A 471 8.78 13.15 0.21
N ALA A 472 8.42 12.10 0.94
CA ALA A 472 7.04 11.86 1.37
C ALA A 472 6.78 12.69 2.64
N VAL A 473 5.82 13.59 2.58
CA VAL A 473 5.50 14.55 3.65
C VAL A 473 4.21 14.12 4.34
N PHE A 474 4.15 14.28 5.67
CA PHE A 474 2.98 13.99 6.50
C PHE A 474 2.43 15.27 7.10
N ASN A 475 1.13 15.30 7.35
CA ASN A 475 0.52 16.38 8.12
C ASN A 475 0.96 16.27 9.59
N ALA A 476 1.71 17.25 10.05
CA ALA A 476 2.31 17.24 11.39
C ALA A 476 1.30 17.44 12.52
N GLU A 477 0.11 17.99 12.24
CA GLU A 477 -0.92 18.33 13.22
C GLU A 477 -2.02 17.30 13.39
N GLU A 478 -2.11 16.31 12.50
CA GLU A 478 -3.26 15.39 12.42
C GLU A 478 -3.33 14.40 13.59
N GLY A 479 -2.20 14.04 14.18
CA GLY A 479 -2.15 13.12 15.32
C GLY A 479 -2.36 11.66 14.99
N ASN A 480 -3.26 11.31 14.07
CA ASN A 480 -3.56 9.94 13.67
C ASN A 480 -2.48 9.33 12.78
N TRP A 481 -2.47 8.01 12.67
CA TRP A 481 -1.63 7.31 11.72
C TRP A 481 -2.06 7.63 10.29
N GLN A 482 -1.13 8.16 9.52
CA GLN A 482 -1.30 8.52 8.12
C GLN A 482 -0.25 7.85 7.27
N PHE A 483 -0.62 7.50 6.05
CA PHE A 483 0.29 7.02 5.04
C PHE A 483 0.65 8.16 4.08
N SER A 484 1.92 8.24 3.70
CA SER A 484 2.35 9.15 2.63
C SER A 484 3.38 8.47 1.74
N SER A 485 3.33 8.79 0.46
CA SER A 485 4.33 8.36 -0.51
C SER A 485 4.62 9.46 -1.53
N ALA A 486 5.82 9.41 -2.13
CA ALA A 486 6.23 10.35 -3.15
C ALA A 486 7.09 9.68 -4.23
N GLY A 487 6.90 10.10 -5.47
CA GLY A 487 7.81 9.80 -6.56
C GLY A 487 9.11 10.59 -6.39
N ILE A 488 10.23 9.91 -6.52
CA ILE A 488 11.58 10.44 -6.33
C ILE A 488 12.34 10.30 -7.63
N VAL A 489 13.10 11.31 -8.00
CA VAL A 489 14.01 11.27 -9.16
C VAL A 489 15.43 11.51 -8.66
N ALA A 490 16.37 10.63 -9.03
CA ALA A 490 17.77 10.82 -8.70
C ALA A 490 18.32 12.10 -9.37
N PRO A 491 18.75 13.11 -8.59
CA PRO A 491 19.18 14.39 -9.13
C PRO A 491 20.59 14.34 -9.74
N ASN A 492 21.34 13.29 -9.45
CA ASN A 492 22.70 13.05 -9.92
C ASN A 492 23.00 11.54 -9.98
N ASN A 493 24.11 11.17 -10.61
CA ASN A 493 24.64 9.82 -10.47
C ASN A 493 25.04 9.58 -9.01
N CYS A 494 24.74 8.42 -8.49
CA CYS A 494 25.02 8.11 -7.09
C CYS A 494 25.70 6.75 -6.89
N THR A 495 26.38 6.59 -5.77
CA THR A 495 26.92 5.33 -5.26
C THR A 495 26.28 4.95 -3.92
N TYR A 496 25.53 5.88 -3.32
CA TYR A 496 24.77 5.66 -2.10
C TYR A 496 23.43 6.38 -2.15
N ILE A 497 22.44 5.70 -1.56
CA ILE A 497 21.12 6.26 -1.23
C ILE A 497 21.01 6.31 0.30
N ARG A 498 20.38 7.37 0.80
CA ARG A 498 20.02 7.48 2.22
C ARG A 498 18.54 7.80 2.33
N VAL A 499 17.81 6.95 3.05
CA VAL A 499 16.41 7.18 3.43
C VAL A 499 16.41 7.75 4.84
N VAL A 500 15.87 8.96 5.01
CA VAL A 500 15.94 9.73 6.26
C VAL A 500 14.55 9.99 6.78
N LEU A 501 14.25 9.53 7.97
CA LEU A 501 13.11 9.96 8.76
C LEU A 501 13.48 11.28 9.42
N GLN A 502 12.66 12.30 9.23
CA GLN A 502 12.95 13.64 9.71
C GLN A 502 11.75 14.22 10.45
N MET A 503 12.03 14.88 11.56
CA MET A 503 11.07 15.63 12.33
C MET A 503 11.64 16.99 12.68
N ASN A 504 10.86 18.05 12.43
CA ASN A 504 11.27 19.40 12.77
C ASN A 504 11.30 19.62 14.29
N ARG A 505 12.13 20.56 14.70
CA ARG A 505 12.43 20.95 16.08
C ARG A 505 11.23 21.32 16.98
N GLN A 506 10.09 21.69 16.42
CA GLN A 506 8.95 22.20 17.18
C GLN A 506 7.83 21.20 17.41
N MET A 507 8.01 19.95 16.99
CA MET A 507 7.05 18.88 17.23
C MET A 507 7.25 18.22 18.59
N ASN A 508 6.16 17.69 19.18
CA ASN A 508 6.28 16.88 20.38
C ASN A 508 6.90 15.52 20.04
N PHE A 509 6.37 14.83 19.03
CA PHE A 509 6.92 13.59 18.52
C PHE A 509 6.43 13.27 17.10
N ALA A 510 7.14 12.36 16.45
CA ALA A 510 6.69 11.67 15.25
C ALA A 510 7.07 10.18 15.34
N ASP A 511 6.08 9.31 15.19
CA ASP A 511 6.23 7.86 15.16
C ASP A 511 6.24 7.39 13.71
N PHE A 512 7.20 6.57 13.32
CA PHE A 512 7.33 6.04 11.96
C PHE A 512 7.38 4.53 11.96
N THR A 513 6.77 3.89 10.95
CA THR A 513 6.90 2.45 10.65
C THR A 513 6.56 2.13 9.20
N GLY A 514 6.84 0.90 8.77
CA GLY A 514 6.50 0.43 7.43
C GLY A 514 7.16 1.22 6.31
N ILE A 515 8.44 1.56 6.48
CA ILE A 515 9.18 2.41 5.54
C ILE A 515 9.55 1.61 4.29
N PHE A 516 9.40 2.20 3.12
CA PHE A 516 9.82 1.55 1.88
C PHE A 516 10.49 2.53 0.92
N LEU A 517 11.35 1.96 0.08
CA LEU A 517 11.88 2.56 -1.13
C LEU A 517 11.84 1.50 -2.23
N LYS A 518 11.20 1.80 -3.34
CA LYS A 518 11.07 0.93 -4.52
C LYS A 518 11.67 1.64 -5.71
N GLY A 519 12.49 0.92 -6.49
CA GLY A 519 13.09 1.41 -7.73
C GLY A 519 12.44 0.84 -8.97
#